data_a590fb31fd8a45626a6cf68c523d6e57
#
_entry.id   a590fb31fd8a45626a6cf68c523d6e57
#
_cell.length_a   1.000
_cell.length_b   1.000
_cell.length_c   1.000
_cell.angle_alpha   90.00
_cell.angle_beta   90.00
_cell.angle_gamma   90.00
#
_symmetry.space_group_name_H-M   'P 1'
#
loop_
_entity.id
_entity.type
_entity.pdbx_description
1 polymer ?
#
loop_
_entity_poly.entity_id
_entity_poly.type
_entity_poly.pdbx_seq_one_letter_code
_entity_poly.pdbx_strand_id
1 'polypeptide(L)'
;MFSEILERFIKDSPVAVMVRALLENLLNADKIDHWFEGVRQTQYTKEILFSSIVGLMLQVVCKMRPSVHCAYPHSGITASVVAVYDKLKNLELTTAQGLVRHIAGEAETLITHIAGMNPPLLAGYRVKFLDGNCLEATDHRLKVLRGTRAGALPGKSLVVFDPALGIALDVFPCEEGHAQERSLLSAVADTVQVADLWVMDRNFCVLGWLFRIHQQAAFFVVRQHGNTPYKPLKPLELISKSATGDLYEQPVEMTAPSGEKIQVRRVVVKLKKPTRNGDTFVVLLTDLPKEIDTLIIAELYRNRWRIETAFQKLESRLNSELNTLGYPRAALFGFCLAWVAFNIYAIVMAALRATHRNQAINETVSEY
;
A
#
# COMPACT_ATOMS: atom_id res chain seq x y z
N MET A 1 5.84 -36.20 -22.59
CA MET A 1 4.37 -36.11 -22.38
C MET A 1 3.94 -34.91 -21.53
N PHE A 2 4.35 -34.78 -20.24
CA PHE A 2 3.98 -33.60 -19.45
C PHE A 2 4.58 -32.30 -20.01
N SER A 3 5.81 -32.31 -20.52
CA SER A 3 6.46 -31.12 -21.08
C SER A 3 5.72 -30.61 -22.35
N GLU A 4 5.29 -31.50 -23.25
CA GLU A 4 4.57 -31.13 -24.48
C GLU A 4 3.18 -30.53 -24.17
N ILE A 5 2.48 -31.07 -23.16
CA ILE A 5 1.19 -30.52 -22.72
C ILE A 5 1.41 -29.14 -22.11
N LEU A 6 2.42 -28.98 -21.24
CA LEU A 6 2.74 -27.71 -20.61
C LEU A 6 3.17 -26.65 -21.65
N GLU A 7 3.99 -27.04 -22.64
CA GLU A 7 4.41 -26.16 -23.72
C GLU A 7 3.21 -25.66 -24.55
N ARG A 8 2.21 -26.49 -24.77
CA ARG A 8 0.98 -26.07 -25.46
C ARG A 8 0.20 -25.03 -24.63
N PHE A 9 0.02 -25.28 -23.31
CA PHE A 9 -0.62 -24.27 -22.40
C PHE A 9 0.16 -22.98 -22.32
N ILE A 10 1.49 -23.04 -22.26
CA ILE A 10 2.36 -21.85 -22.26
C ILE A 10 2.17 -21.06 -23.55
N LYS A 11 2.06 -21.74 -24.69
CA LYS A 11 1.85 -21.10 -25.98
C LYS A 11 0.47 -20.47 -26.15
N ASP A 12 -0.57 -21.14 -25.67
CA ASP A 12 -1.96 -20.70 -25.84
C ASP A 12 -2.40 -19.66 -24.81
N SER A 13 -1.82 -19.71 -23.59
CA SER A 13 -2.21 -18.83 -22.48
C SER A 13 -1.04 -18.53 -21.52
N PRO A 14 0.05 -17.90 -21.99
CA PRO A 14 1.28 -17.73 -21.23
C PRO A 14 1.07 -16.96 -19.93
N VAL A 15 0.23 -15.93 -19.94
CA VAL A 15 -0.07 -15.11 -18.76
C VAL A 15 -0.81 -15.93 -17.69
N ALA A 16 -1.80 -16.74 -18.09
CA ALA A 16 -2.54 -17.59 -17.15
C ALA A 16 -1.65 -18.65 -16.51
N VAL A 17 -0.74 -19.26 -17.29
CA VAL A 17 0.25 -20.22 -16.78
C VAL A 17 1.20 -19.55 -15.79
N MET A 18 1.70 -18.35 -16.12
CA MET A 18 2.58 -17.58 -15.23
C MET A 18 1.88 -17.20 -13.93
N VAL A 19 0.65 -16.68 -13.99
CA VAL A 19 -0.14 -16.33 -12.78
C VAL A 19 -0.31 -17.57 -11.91
N ARG A 20 -0.68 -18.70 -12.49
CA ARG A 20 -0.86 -19.96 -11.75
C ARG A 20 0.44 -20.41 -11.10
N ALA A 21 1.54 -20.42 -11.84
CA ALA A 21 2.85 -20.81 -11.31
C ALA A 21 3.32 -19.90 -10.16
N LEU A 22 3.07 -18.59 -10.26
CA LEU A 22 3.34 -17.62 -9.20
C LEU A 22 2.50 -17.90 -7.96
N LEU A 23 1.20 -18.12 -8.12
CA LEU A 23 0.31 -18.44 -7.00
C LEU A 23 0.73 -19.75 -6.32
N GLU A 24 1.00 -20.81 -7.11
CA GLU A 24 1.42 -22.10 -6.57
C GLU A 24 2.80 -22.06 -5.87
N ASN A 25 3.68 -21.16 -6.28
CA ASN A 25 5.00 -21.00 -5.66
C ASN A 25 4.98 -20.07 -4.45
N LEU A 26 4.40 -18.87 -4.60
CA LEU A 26 4.41 -17.84 -3.55
C LEU A 26 3.44 -18.17 -2.40
N LEU A 27 2.32 -18.82 -2.73
CA LEU A 27 1.30 -19.24 -1.78
C LEU A 27 1.31 -20.77 -1.57
N ASN A 28 2.47 -21.41 -1.79
CA ASN A 28 2.63 -22.83 -1.50
C ASN A 28 2.26 -23.11 -0.03
N ALA A 29 1.42 -24.12 0.20
CA ALA A 29 0.89 -24.41 1.53
C ALA A 29 1.99 -24.65 2.57
N ASP A 30 2.98 -25.48 2.24
CA ASP A 30 4.07 -25.82 3.18
C ASP A 30 4.92 -24.58 3.50
N LYS A 31 5.20 -23.72 2.51
CA LYS A 31 5.94 -22.48 2.71
C LYS A 31 5.16 -21.50 3.61
N ILE A 32 3.88 -21.31 3.35
CA ILE A 32 3.02 -20.39 4.11
C ILE A 32 2.82 -20.87 5.54
N ASP A 33 2.61 -22.18 5.74
CA ASP A 33 2.45 -22.74 7.08
C ASP A 33 3.77 -22.70 7.86
N HIS A 34 4.91 -23.00 7.23
CA HIS A 34 6.24 -22.87 7.85
C HIS A 34 6.52 -21.40 8.24
N TRP A 35 6.26 -20.45 7.33
CA TRP A 35 6.40 -19.03 7.62
C TRP A 35 5.50 -18.61 8.79
N PHE A 36 4.24 -19.05 8.81
CA PHE A 36 3.27 -18.73 9.86
C PHE A 36 3.75 -19.21 11.24
N GLU A 37 4.31 -20.43 11.34
CA GLU A 37 4.86 -20.94 12.60
C GLU A 37 6.00 -20.08 13.15
N GLY A 38 6.76 -19.42 12.27
CA GLY A 38 7.84 -18.50 12.66
C GLY A 38 7.39 -17.11 13.14
N VAL A 39 6.17 -16.67 12.77
CA VAL A 39 5.70 -15.30 13.04
C VAL A 39 4.49 -15.20 13.97
N ARG A 40 3.74 -16.29 14.15
CA ARG A 40 2.58 -16.33 15.04
C ARG A 40 2.96 -16.04 16.49
N GLN A 41 2.11 -15.37 17.23
CA GLN A 41 2.32 -15.07 18.65
C GLN A 41 1.46 -15.97 19.55
N THR A 42 0.16 -15.83 19.48
CA THR A 42 -0.81 -16.54 20.32
C THR A 42 -1.61 -17.58 19.55
N GLN A 43 -1.70 -17.43 18.24
CA GLN A 43 -2.43 -18.37 17.41
C GLN A 43 -1.72 -19.72 17.35
N TYR A 44 -2.50 -20.78 17.25
CA TYR A 44 -2.00 -22.14 17.11
C TYR A 44 -2.58 -22.81 15.87
N THR A 45 -1.85 -23.76 15.34
CA THR A 45 -2.28 -24.65 14.26
C THR A 45 -2.81 -25.95 14.88
N LYS A 46 -4.05 -26.31 14.53
CA LYS A 46 -4.64 -27.62 14.82
C LYS A 46 -5.16 -28.22 13.50
N GLU A 47 -6.48 -28.39 13.41
CA GLU A 47 -7.13 -28.94 12.23
C GLU A 47 -7.22 -27.96 11.06
N ILE A 48 -7.11 -26.64 11.33
CA ILE A 48 -7.19 -25.59 10.30
C ILE A 48 -5.81 -24.97 10.14
N LEU A 49 -5.15 -25.30 9.05
CA LEU A 49 -3.87 -24.72 8.66
C LEU A 49 -4.04 -23.25 8.25
N PHE A 50 -2.98 -22.45 8.42
CA PHE A 50 -3.01 -21.04 8.00
C PHE A 50 -3.12 -20.91 6.49
N SER A 51 -2.41 -21.75 5.74
CA SER A 51 -2.49 -21.84 4.27
C SER A 51 -3.91 -22.13 3.79
N SER A 52 -4.66 -22.98 4.49
CA SER A 52 -6.06 -23.26 4.16
C SER A 52 -6.96 -22.04 4.35
N ILE A 53 -6.72 -21.23 5.39
CA ILE A 53 -7.45 -19.97 5.62
C ILE A 53 -7.08 -18.93 4.55
N VAL A 54 -5.80 -18.82 4.18
CA VAL A 54 -5.35 -17.96 3.08
C VAL A 54 -6.04 -18.35 1.78
N GLY A 55 -6.02 -19.65 1.43
CA GLY A 55 -6.64 -20.16 0.21
C GLY A 55 -8.16 -19.96 0.17
N LEU A 56 -8.84 -20.17 1.30
CA LEU A 56 -10.27 -19.92 1.45
C LEU A 56 -10.61 -18.45 1.22
N MET A 57 -9.88 -17.56 1.89
CA MET A 57 -10.13 -16.12 1.81
C MET A 57 -9.78 -15.55 0.44
N LEU A 58 -8.72 -16.04 -0.22
CA LEU A 58 -8.38 -15.63 -1.58
C LEU A 58 -9.48 -15.95 -2.59
N GLN A 59 -10.23 -17.06 -2.44
CA GLN A 59 -11.38 -17.33 -3.30
C GLN A 59 -12.44 -16.22 -3.20
N VAL A 60 -12.60 -15.61 -2.02
CA VAL A 60 -13.55 -14.51 -1.80
C VAL A 60 -12.97 -13.18 -2.26
N VAL A 61 -11.71 -12.91 -1.95
CA VAL A 61 -11.00 -11.70 -2.35
C VAL A 61 -10.89 -11.59 -3.87
N CYS A 62 -10.56 -12.68 -4.56
CA CYS A 62 -10.48 -12.73 -6.02
C CYS A 62 -11.85 -12.89 -6.70
N LYS A 63 -12.95 -12.69 -5.99
CA LYS A 63 -14.34 -12.76 -6.51
C LYS A 63 -14.73 -14.11 -7.13
N MET A 64 -13.96 -15.19 -6.84
CA MET A 64 -14.32 -16.55 -7.27
C MET A 64 -15.55 -17.06 -6.53
N ARG A 65 -15.73 -16.63 -5.29
CA ARG A 65 -16.87 -16.95 -4.42
C ARG A 65 -17.39 -15.69 -3.73
N PRO A 66 -18.72 -15.56 -3.55
CA PRO A 66 -19.31 -14.32 -3.01
C PRO A 66 -19.08 -14.13 -1.50
N SER A 67 -18.78 -15.20 -0.76
CA SER A 67 -18.60 -15.15 0.70
C SER A 67 -17.76 -16.32 1.20
N VAL A 68 -17.27 -16.20 2.43
CA VAL A 68 -16.57 -17.28 3.16
C VAL A 68 -17.43 -18.54 3.25
N HIS A 69 -18.73 -18.40 3.52
CA HIS A 69 -19.66 -19.53 3.60
C HIS A 69 -19.75 -20.28 2.25
N CYS A 70 -19.80 -19.56 1.13
CA CYS A 70 -19.83 -20.15 -0.21
C CYS A 70 -18.47 -20.74 -0.64
N ALA A 71 -17.37 -20.24 -0.10
CA ALA A 71 -16.03 -20.75 -0.39
C ALA A 71 -15.68 -22.00 0.44
N TYR A 72 -16.24 -22.10 1.65
CA TYR A 72 -15.95 -23.17 2.61
C TYR A 72 -16.09 -24.59 2.02
N PRO A 73 -17.18 -24.98 1.31
CA PRO A 73 -17.31 -26.32 0.75
C PRO A 73 -16.23 -26.69 -0.27
N HIS A 74 -15.52 -25.69 -0.80
CA HIS A 74 -14.47 -25.86 -1.81
C HIS A 74 -13.04 -25.68 -1.24
N SER A 75 -12.92 -25.52 0.08
CA SER A 75 -11.62 -25.23 0.73
C SER A 75 -10.84 -26.48 1.13
N GLY A 76 -11.47 -27.66 1.13
CA GLY A 76 -10.88 -28.88 1.67
C GLY A 76 -10.74 -28.89 3.20
N ILE A 77 -11.24 -27.87 3.91
CA ILE A 77 -11.19 -27.81 5.37
C ILE A 77 -12.21 -28.79 5.95
N THR A 78 -11.75 -29.69 6.80
CA THR A 78 -12.60 -30.73 7.45
C THR A 78 -13.26 -30.23 8.73
N ALA A 79 -12.68 -29.22 9.39
CA ALA A 79 -13.27 -28.60 10.57
C ALA A 79 -14.55 -27.83 10.21
N SER A 80 -15.46 -27.63 11.17
CA SER A 80 -16.74 -26.96 10.92
C SER A 80 -16.57 -25.51 10.44
N VAL A 81 -17.56 -25.01 9.68
CA VAL A 81 -17.60 -23.61 9.24
C VAL A 81 -17.56 -22.61 10.40
N VAL A 82 -18.12 -22.99 11.57
CA VAL A 82 -18.05 -22.20 12.81
C VAL A 82 -16.59 -22.05 13.26
N ALA A 83 -15.83 -23.15 13.25
CA ALA A 83 -14.41 -23.12 13.61
C ALA A 83 -13.59 -22.25 12.64
N VAL A 84 -13.96 -22.22 11.35
CA VAL A 84 -13.35 -21.31 10.36
C VAL A 84 -13.60 -19.84 10.72
N TYR A 85 -14.85 -19.48 11.06
CA TYR A 85 -15.17 -18.11 11.47
C TYR A 85 -14.50 -17.73 12.79
N ASP A 86 -14.40 -18.66 13.75
CA ASP A 86 -13.67 -18.42 15.00
C ASP A 86 -12.17 -18.22 14.76
N LYS A 87 -11.56 -18.97 13.84
CA LYS A 87 -10.18 -18.76 13.40
C LYS A 87 -10.00 -17.37 12.79
N LEU A 88 -10.87 -16.96 11.86
CA LEU A 88 -10.84 -15.65 11.20
C LEU A 88 -11.04 -14.50 12.20
N LYS A 89 -11.98 -14.64 13.14
CA LYS A 89 -12.27 -13.65 14.18
C LYS A 89 -11.06 -13.37 15.07
N ASN A 90 -10.25 -14.39 15.35
CA ASN A 90 -9.12 -14.32 16.26
C ASN A 90 -7.78 -14.17 15.53
N LEU A 91 -7.79 -13.89 14.22
CA LEU A 91 -6.58 -13.74 13.44
C LEU A 91 -5.75 -12.52 13.90
N GLU A 92 -4.46 -12.71 14.13
CA GLU A 92 -3.54 -11.64 14.54
C GLU A 92 -3.31 -10.66 13.40
N LEU A 93 -3.48 -9.37 13.65
CA LEU A 93 -3.22 -8.34 12.64
C LEU A 93 -1.74 -8.28 12.24
N THR A 94 -0.85 -8.59 13.18
CA THR A 94 0.60 -8.71 12.92
C THR A 94 0.92 -9.83 11.92
N THR A 95 0.18 -10.93 11.98
CA THR A 95 0.29 -12.02 10.99
C THR A 95 -0.26 -11.59 9.62
N ALA A 96 -1.40 -10.88 9.59
CA ALA A 96 -1.96 -10.36 8.34
C ALA A 96 -1.01 -9.38 7.66
N GLN A 97 -0.43 -8.44 8.42
CA GLN A 97 0.60 -7.51 7.97
C GLN A 97 1.87 -8.25 7.51
N GLY A 98 2.34 -9.20 8.33
CA GLY A 98 3.54 -9.98 8.04
C GLY A 98 3.44 -10.75 6.73
N LEU A 99 2.25 -11.26 6.38
CA LEU A 99 2.03 -11.93 5.10
C LEU A 99 2.20 -10.97 3.91
N VAL A 100 1.71 -9.74 4.01
CA VAL A 100 1.93 -8.73 2.97
C VAL A 100 3.42 -8.46 2.81
N ARG A 101 4.16 -8.25 3.91
CA ARG A 101 5.61 -8.01 3.88
C ARG A 101 6.37 -9.19 3.27
N HIS A 102 6.00 -10.41 3.65
CA HIS A 102 6.62 -11.62 3.13
C HIS A 102 6.47 -11.71 1.61
N ILE A 103 5.25 -11.57 1.10
CA ILE A 103 4.97 -11.61 -0.35
C ILE A 103 5.57 -10.39 -1.07
N ALA A 104 5.62 -9.22 -0.43
CA ALA A 104 6.28 -8.05 -0.99
C ALA A 104 7.79 -8.28 -1.18
N GLY A 105 8.47 -8.91 -0.22
CA GLY A 105 9.90 -9.26 -0.33
C GLY A 105 10.18 -10.26 -1.45
N GLU A 106 9.34 -11.30 -1.58
CA GLU A 106 9.41 -12.24 -2.70
C GLU A 106 9.16 -11.55 -4.05
N ALA A 107 8.16 -10.68 -4.11
CA ALA A 107 7.83 -9.90 -5.31
C ALA A 107 8.98 -8.94 -5.69
N GLU A 108 9.55 -8.22 -4.74
CA GLU A 108 10.71 -7.34 -4.95
C GLU A 108 11.88 -8.11 -5.56
N THR A 109 12.20 -9.27 -4.97
CA THR A 109 13.26 -10.14 -5.45
C THR A 109 13.03 -10.57 -6.89
N LEU A 110 11.84 -11.05 -7.22
CA LEU A 110 11.49 -11.50 -8.57
C LEU A 110 11.49 -10.34 -9.57
N ILE A 111 10.83 -9.21 -9.25
CA ILE A 111 10.74 -8.04 -10.13
C ILE A 111 12.13 -7.47 -10.44
N THR A 112 13.00 -7.43 -9.44
CA THR A 112 14.39 -6.94 -9.61
C THR A 112 15.19 -7.90 -10.48
N HIS A 113 15.08 -9.21 -10.23
CA HIS A 113 15.80 -10.24 -10.99
C HIS A 113 15.46 -10.23 -12.48
N ILE A 114 14.18 -10.04 -12.83
CA ILE A 114 13.75 -9.97 -14.23
C ILE A 114 13.95 -8.58 -14.86
N ALA A 115 14.48 -7.60 -14.12
CA ALA A 115 14.61 -6.20 -14.54
C ALA A 115 13.29 -5.56 -15.01
N GLY A 116 12.17 -5.92 -14.35
CA GLY A 116 10.81 -5.50 -14.68
C GLY A 116 10.31 -4.26 -13.93
N MET A 117 11.20 -3.52 -13.26
CA MET A 117 10.86 -2.29 -12.53
C MET A 117 10.38 -1.18 -13.47
N ASN A 118 9.50 -0.31 -12.97
CA ASN A 118 9.25 0.98 -13.61
C ASN A 118 10.49 1.88 -13.47
N PRO A 119 10.66 2.89 -14.35
CA PRO A 119 11.69 3.91 -14.16
C PRO A 119 11.57 4.56 -12.78
N PRO A 120 12.70 4.80 -12.09
CA PRO A 120 12.69 5.46 -10.80
C PRO A 120 12.15 6.88 -10.93
N LEU A 121 11.33 7.33 -10.01
CA LEU A 121 10.78 8.69 -10.00
C LEU A 121 11.84 9.75 -9.66
N LEU A 122 12.86 9.36 -8.91
CA LEU A 122 14.04 10.19 -8.60
C LEU A 122 15.24 9.26 -8.46
N ALA A 123 16.28 9.51 -9.29
CA ALA A 123 17.51 8.71 -9.25
C ALA A 123 18.23 8.90 -7.89
N GLY A 124 18.73 7.80 -7.34
CA GLY A 124 19.45 7.80 -6.06
C GLY A 124 18.55 7.70 -4.82
N TYR A 125 17.22 7.68 -4.99
CA TYR A 125 16.26 7.59 -3.89
C TYR A 125 15.28 6.44 -4.12
N ARG A 126 14.93 5.74 -3.04
CA ARG A 126 13.80 4.81 -3.05
C ARG A 126 12.53 5.57 -2.68
N VAL A 127 11.72 5.89 -3.68
CA VAL A 127 10.46 6.62 -3.47
C VAL A 127 9.41 5.68 -2.88
N LYS A 128 8.80 6.10 -1.76
CA LYS A 128 7.71 5.41 -1.09
C LYS A 128 6.51 6.34 -0.93
N PHE A 129 5.34 5.90 -1.31
CA PHE A 129 4.09 6.62 -1.04
C PHE A 129 3.46 6.05 0.23
N LEU A 130 3.05 6.95 1.13
CA LEU A 130 2.27 6.60 2.32
C LEU A 130 0.88 7.19 2.18
N ASP A 131 -0.14 6.33 2.28
CA ASP A 131 -1.54 6.77 2.28
C ASP A 131 -2.39 5.89 3.17
N GLY A 132 -3.53 6.44 3.61
CA GLY A 132 -4.50 5.74 4.42
C GLY A 132 -5.67 5.21 3.62
N ASN A 133 -6.27 4.13 4.09
CA ASN A 133 -7.54 3.63 3.59
C ASN A 133 -8.50 3.34 4.74
N CYS A 134 -9.78 3.65 4.53
CA CYS A 134 -10.87 3.33 5.43
C CYS A 134 -11.74 2.25 4.78
N LEU A 135 -12.03 1.16 5.50
CA LEU A 135 -12.85 0.06 5.01
C LEU A 135 -14.35 0.43 5.13
N GLU A 136 -14.87 1.17 4.15
CA GLU A 136 -16.22 1.75 4.19
C GLU A 136 -17.35 0.72 4.04
N ALA A 137 -17.14 -0.37 3.30
CA ALA A 137 -18.18 -1.37 3.04
C ALA A 137 -18.64 -2.06 4.32
N THR A 138 -17.73 -2.27 5.27
CA THR A 138 -18.09 -2.81 6.59
C THR A 138 -18.86 -1.79 7.43
N ASP A 139 -18.62 -0.51 7.23
CA ASP A 139 -19.34 0.59 7.83
C ASP A 139 -20.82 0.61 7.40
N HIS A 140 -21.11 0.34 6.13
CA HIS A 140 -22.47 0.22 5.63
C HIS A 140 -23.26 -0.92 6.27
N ARG A 141 -22.64 -2.07 6.48
CA ARG A 141 -23.26 -3.21 7.12
C ARG A 141 -23.69 -2.94 8.56
N LEU A 142 -22.89 -2.15 9.27
CA LEU A 142 -23.14 -1.79 10.67
C LEU A 142 -23.86 -0.44 10.82
N LYS A 143 -24.32 0.18 9.74
CA LYS A 143 -24.97 1.49 9.75
C LYS A 143 -26.17 1.53 10.74
N VAL A 144 -26.90 0.42 10.87
CA VAL A 144 -27.99 0.27 11.85
C VAL A 144 -27.49 0.35 13.29
N LEU A 145 -26.21 0.01 13.53
CA LEU A 145 -25.58 0.02 14.84
C LEU A 145 -24.85 1.32 15.16
N ARG A 146 -24.75 2.26 14.21
CA ARG A 146 -24.04 3.55 14.41
C ARG A 146 -24.61 4.41 15.53
N GLY A 147 -25.92 4.27 15.83
CA GLY A 147 -26.58 4.94 16.94
C GLY A 147 -26.42 4.22 18.28
N THR A 148 -25.83 3.05 18.32
CA THR A 148 -25.56 2.26 19.50
C THR A 148 -24.05 2.32 19.81
N ARG A 149 -23.67 2.18 21.08
CA ARG A 149 -22.24 2.01 21.46
C ARG A 149 -21.71 0.61 21.10
N ALA A 150 -22.31 -0.05 20.13
CA ALA A 150 -21.85 -1.32 19.61
C ALA A 150 -20.50 -1.12 18.90
N GLY A 151 -19.60 -2.03 19.17
CA GLY A 151 -18.17 -2.01 18.92
C GLY A 151 -17.66 -1.34 17.65
N ALA A 152 -16.43 -0.91 17.73
CA ALA A 152 -15.71 -0.24 16.66
C ALA A 152 -15.81 -1.00 15.35
N LEU A 153 -16.13 -0.26 14.31
CA LEU A 153 -16.15 -0.73 12.93
C LEU A 153 -14.76 -1.10 12.45
N PRO A 154 -14.63 -2.03 11.52
CA PRO A 154 -13.33 -2.39 10.99
C PRO A 154 -12.72 -1.17 10.33
N GLY A 155 -11.74 -0.91 10.76
CA GLY A 155 -10.73 -0.14 10.75
C GLY A 155 -10.23 0.62 9.59
N LYS A 156 -9.08 1.15 9.90
CA LYS A 156 -8.24 1.89 8.98
C LYS A 156 -6.99 1.09 8.70
N SER A 157 -6.33 1.42 7.64
CA SER A 157 -5.00 0.91 7.36
C SER A 157 -4.14 2.01 6.79
N LEU A 158 -2.82 1.97 7.08
CA LEU A 158 -1.84 2.69 6.29
C LEU A 158 -1.17 1.72 5.33
N VAL A 159 -0.85 2.19 4.14
CA VAL A 159 -0.19 1.41 3.11
C VAL A 159 1.06 2.14 2.67
N VAL A 160 2.17 1.42 2.62
CA VAL A 160 3.44 1.87 2.06
C VAL A 160 3.58 1.26 0.67
N PHE A 161 3.59 2.09 -0.35
CA PHE A 161 3.62 1.68 -1.75
C PHE A 161 4.91 2.11 -2.44
N ASP A 162 5.56 1.19 -3.13
CA ASP A 162 6.74 1.45 -3.96
C ASP A 162 6.35 1.59 -5.43
N PRO A 163 6.37 2.80 -6.03
CA PRO A 163 5.96 3.01 -7.41
C PRO A 163 6.91 2.44 -8.45
N ALA A 164 8.18 2.21 -8.11
CA ALA A 164 9.15 1.60 -9.01
C ALA A 164 8.90 0.10 -9.15
N LEU A 165 8.59 -0.57 -8.06
CA LEU A 165 8.18 -1.97 -8.07
C LEU A 165 6.71 -2.13 -8.48
N GLY A 166 5.86 -1.15 -8.15
CA GLY A 166 4.41 -1.22 -8.36
C GLY A 166 3.69 -2.11 -7.34
N ILE A 167 4.25 -2.26 -6.12
CA ILE A 167 3.74 -3.13 -5.06
C ILE A 167 3.49 -2.35 -3.76
N ALA A 168 2.62 -2.87 -2.90
CA ALA A 168 2.56 -2.49 -1.50
C ALA A 168 3.67 -3.22 -0.73
N LEU A 169 4.61 -2.46 -0.16
CA LEU A 169 5.68 -3.00 0.68
C LEU A 169 5.16 -3.45 2.03
N ASP A 170 4.17 -2.72 2.54
CA ASP A 170 3.62 -2.95 3.88
C ASP A 170 2.21 -2.40 3.99
N VAL A 171 1.44 -3.02 4.88
CA VAL A 171 0.10 -2.59 5.28
C VAL A 171 0.04 -2.60 6.81
N PHE A 172 -0.38 -1.51 7.41
CA PHE A 172 -0.55 -1.37 8.85
C PHE A 172 -2.04 -1.37 9.19
N PRO A 173 -2.65 -2.54 9.42
CA PRO A 173 -4.07 -2.64 9.72
C PRO A 173 -4.35 -2.18 11.16
N CYS A 174 -5.43 -1.41 11.33
CA CYS A 174 -5.91 -0.94 12.62
C CYS A 174 -7.36 -1.37 12.82
N GLU A 175 -7.61 -2.11 13.90
CA GLU A 175 -8.94 -2.64 14.24
C GLU A 175 -9.91 -1.53 14.70
N GLU A 176 -9.37 -0.41 15.18
CA GLU A 176 -10.15 0.70 15.69
C GLU A 176 -10.53 1.68 14.57
N GLY A 177 -11.78 1.63 14.11
CA GLY A 177 -12.28 2.49 13.03
C GLY A 177 -12.29 3.99 13.35
N HIS A 178 -12.26 4.37 14.63
CA HIS A 178 -12.18 5.76 15.10
C HIS A 178 -10.74 6.23 15.32
N ALA A 179 -9.75 5.33 15.28
CA ALA A 179 -8.35 5.71 15.42
C ALA A 179 -7.95 6.72 14.33
N GLN A 180 -7.14 7.69 14.71
CA GLN A 180 -6.54 8.57 13.72
C GLN A 180 -5.42 7.81 12.99
N GLU A 181 -5.34 7.91 11.68
CA GLU A 181 -4.26 7.32 10.87
C GLU A 181 -2.87 7.69 11.39
N ARG A 182 -2.73 8.90 11.95
CA ARG A 182 -1.49 9.39 12.55
C ARG A 182 -0.99 8.54 13.72
N SER A 183 -1.88 7.82 14.42
CA SER A 183 -1.48 6.92 15.51
C SER A 183 -0.66 5.72 15.03
N LEU A 184 -0.76 5.37 13.75
CA LEU A 184 0.00 4.28 13.14
C LEU A 184 1.41 4.69 12.68
N LEU A 185 1.72 5.99 12.65
CA LEU A 185 3.02 6.48 12.15
C LEU A 185 4.21 5.98 12.99
N SER A 186 4.02 5.66 14.26
CA SER A 186 5.08 5.07 15.08
C SER A 186 5.51 3.70 14.55
N ALA A 187 4.57 2.87 14.12
CA ALA A 187 4.86 1.57 13.52
C ALA A 187 5.48 1.69 12.11
N VAL A 188 5.05 2.70 11.34
CA VAL A 188 5.66 3.00 10.02
C VAL A 188 7.11 3.45 10.18
N ALA A 189 7.42 4.18 11.25
CA ALA A 189 8.76 4.71 11.51
C ALA A 189 9.84 3.63 11.59
N ASP A 190 9.49 2.44 12.02
CA ASP A 190 10.42 1.32 12.14
C ASP A 190 10.79 0.70 10.76
N THR A 191 10.11 1.12 9.69
CA THR A 191 10.34 0.67 8.30
C THR A 191 11.10 1.68 7.45
N VAL A 192 11.43 2.85 8.01
CA VAL A 192 12.20 3.89 7.31
C VAL A 192 13.64 3.42 7.15
N GLN A 193 14.17 3.55 5.94
CA GLN A 193 15.55 3.20 5.60
C GLN A 193 16.30 4.41 5.07
N VAL A 194 17.63 4.38 5.14
CA VAL A 194 18.50 5.40 4.57
C VAL A 194 18.21 5.57 3.08
N ALA A 195 18.17 6.82 2.62
CA ALA A 195 17.86 7.21 1.25
C ALA A 195 16.42 6.89 0.78
N ASP A 196 15.52 6.49 1.67
CA ASP A 196 14.08 6.50 1.36
C ASP A 196 13.61 7.95 1.11
N LEU A 197 12.68 8.11 0.16
CA LEU A 197 11.96 9.35 -0.06
C LEU A 197 10.46 9.12 0.15
N TRP A 198 9.95 9.62 1.26
CA TRP A 198 8.54 9.46 1.66
C TRP A 198 7.68 10.58 1.07
N VAL A 199 6.77 10.25 0.16
CA VAL A 199 5.83 11.20 -0.44
C VAL A 199 4.44 10.98 0.17
N MET A 200 3.90 12.03 0.79
CA MET A 200 2.75 11.89 1.70
C MET A 200 1.74 13.04 1.55
N ASP A 201 0.46 12.76 1.88
CA ASP A 201 -0.56 13.81 1.95
C ASP A 201 -0.43 14.65 3.23
N ARG A 202 -1.19 15.76 3.27
CA ARG A 202 -1.21 16.72 4.39
C ARG A 202 -1.58 16.10 5.74
N ASN A 203 -2.32 14.99 5.74
CA ASN A 203 -2.66 14.28 6.97
C ASN A 203 -1.42 13.77 7.71
N PHE A 204 -0.34 13.48 6.98
CA PHE A 204 0.93 13.01 7.52
C PHE A 204 1.96 14.13 7.77
N CYS A 205 1.57 15.40 7.60
CA CYS A 205 2.42 16.55 7.94
C CYS A 205 2.47 16.75 9.47
N VAL A 206 3.09 15.81 10.17
CA VAL A 206 3.26 15.76 11.62
C VAL A 206 4.73 15.96 11.96
N LEU A 207 5.07 17.00 12.73
CA LEU A 207 6.46 17.38 13.04
C LEU A 207 7.29 16.20 13.52
N GLY A 208 6.83 15.49 14.54
CA GLY A 208 7.58 14.35 15.10
C GLY A 208 7.87 13.25 14.07
N TRP A 209 6.97 13.04 13.13
CA TRP A 209 7.16 12.10 12.04
C TRP A 209 8.20 12.59 11.02
N LEU A 210 8.11 13.85 10.58
CA LEU A 210 9.05 14.45 9.63
C LEU A 210 10.47 14.48 10.17
N PHE A 211 10.63 14.85 11.46
CA PHE A 211 11.93 14.82 12.12
C PHE A 211 12.49 13.40 12.24
N ARG A 212 11.65 12.41 12.52
CA ARG A 212 12.10 11.00 12.58
C ARG A 212 12.58 10.47 11.24
N ILE A 213 11.92 10.81 10.13
CA ILE A 213 12.40 10.50 8.78
C ILE A 213 13.79 11.13 8.57
N HIS A 214 13.91 12.41 8.84
CA HIS A 214 15.17 13.15 8.67
C HIS A 214 16.32 12.57 9.51
N GLN A 215 16.06 12.24 10.79
CA GLN A 215 17.04 11.62 11.68
C GLN A 215 17.55 10.24 11.21
N GLN A 216 16.77 9.53 10.42
CA GLN A 216 17.13 8.24 9.83
C GLN A 216 17.85 8.38 8.47
N ALA A 217 18.31 9.59 8.12
CA ALA A 217 18.92 9.89 6.83
C ALA A 217 18.03 9.49 5.63
N ALA A 218 16.73 9.64 5.81
CA ALA A 218 15.71 9.54 4.79
C ALA A 218 15.12 10.93 4.52
N PHE A 219 14.33 11.05 3.45
CA PHE A 219 13.80 12.31 2.96
C PHE A 219 12.29 12.26 2.86
N PHE A 220 11.68 13.44 2.82
CA PHE A 220 10.23 13.55 2.65
C PHE A 220 9.83 14.61 1.63
N VAL A 221 8.69 14.40 0.98
CA VAL A 221 7.88 15.40 0.29
C VAL A 221 6.47 15.26 0.85
N VAL A 222 5.99 16.26 1.60
CA VAL A 222 4.68 16.22 2.23
C VAL A 222 3.89 17.47 1.90
N ARG A 223 2.57 17.32 1.66
CA ARG A 223 1.70 18.48 1.54
C ARG A 223 1.56 19.16 2.90
N GLN A 224 1.86 20.46 2.95
CA GLN A 224 1.80 21.24 4.19
C GLN A 224 0.38 21.24 4.77
N HIS A 225 0.24 20.94 6.04
CA HIS A 225 -0.98 21.18 6.80
C HIS A 225 -1.04 22.65 7.24
N GLY A 226 -2.22 23.29 7.17
CA GLY A 226 -2.39 24.72 7.45
C GLY A 226 -1.83 25.19 8.80
N ASN A 227 -1.87 24.32 9.81
CA ASN A 227 -1.39 24.62 11.17
C ASN A 227 0.07 24.22 11.41
N THR A 228 0.82 23.78 10.38
CA THR A 228 2.23 23.41 10.57
C THR A 228 3.06 24.65 10.80
N PRO A 229 3.70 24.81 12.00
CA PRO A 229 4.51 25.99 12.30
C PRO A 229 5.84 25.93 11.53
N TYR A 230 6.26 27.07 11.01
CA TYR A 230 7.56 27.25 10.37
C TYR A 230 8.00 28.72 10.52
N LYS A 231 9.32 28.94 10.42
CA LYS A 231 9.92 30.27 10.37
C LYS A 231 10.54 30.50 8.97
N PRO A 232 10.08 31.48 8.18
CA PRO A 232 10.73 31.84 6.94
C PRO A 232 12.16 32.30 7.15
N LEU A 233 13.09 31.78 6.35
CA LEU A 233 14.50 32.18 6.35
C LEU A 233 14.81 33.19 5.25
N LYS A 234 14.03 33.16 4.17
CA LYS A 234 14.10 34.09 3.04
C LYS A 234 12.69 34.39 2.50
N PRO A 235 12.51 35.43 1.67
CA PRO A 235 11.27 35.66 0.93
C PRO A 235 10.87 34.47 0.06
N LEU A 236 9.60 34.39 -0.31
CA LEU A 236 9.09 33.46 -1.30
C LEU A 236 9.46 33.95 -2.70
N GLU A 237 10.20 33.18 -3.46
CA GLU A 237 10.71 33.54 -4.79
C GLU A 237 10.07 32.70 -5.88
N LEU A 238 9.76 33.32 -7.04
CA LEU A 238 9.32 32.60 -8.24
C LEU A 238 10.52 31.90 -8.86
N ILE A 239 10.45 30.56 -8.94
CA ILE A 239 11.53 29.74 -9.50
C ILE A 239 11.28 29.44 -10.98
N SER A 240 10.06 28.97 -11.31
CA SER A 240 9.74 28.59 -12.69
C SER A 240 8.24 28.63 -12.95
N LYS A 241 7.88 28.55 -14.24
CA LYS A 241 6.50 28.42 -14.70
C LYS A 241 6.33 27.07 -15.40
N SER A 242 5.28 26.32 -15.02
CA SER A 242 4.99 25.03 -15.61
C SER A 242 3.62 25.01 -16.30
N ALA A 243 3.31 23.92 -16.98
CA ALA A 243 2.01 23.72 -17.58
C ALA A 243 0.88 23.70 -16.52
N THR A 244 1.16 23.21 -15.31
CA THR A 244 0.20 23.09 -14.21
C THR A 244 0.09 24.35 -13.35
N GLY A 245 1.13 25.18 -13.30
CA GLY A 245 1.12 26.38 -12.47
C GLY A 245 2.48 27.06 -12.36
N ASP A 246 2.53 28.15 -11.60
CA ASP A 246 3.74 28.85 -11.25
C ASP A 246 4.33 28.25 -9.96
N LEU A 247 5.64 27.99 -9.99
CA LEU A 247 6.37 27.37 -8.87
C LEU A 247 7.17 28.43 -8.12
N TYR A 248 6.95 28.48 -6.83
CA TYR A 248 7.69 29.35 -5.90
C TYR A 248 8.40 28.47 -4.87
N GLU A 249 9.52 28.96 -4.36
CA GLU A 249 10.28 28.29 -3.29
C GLU A 249 10.69 29.27 -2.21
N GLN A 250 10.72 28.77 -0.98
CA GLN A 250 11.14 29.51 0.20
C GLN A 250 11.86 28.56 1.16
N PRO A 251 13.10 28.80 1.54
CA PRO A 251 13.72 28.07 2.64
C PRO A 251 13.08 28.50 3.97
N VAL A 252 12.74 27.50 4.79
CA VAL A 252 12.11 27.69 6.08
C VAL A 252 12.77 26.84 7.15
N GLU A 253 12.70 27.27 8.41
CA GLU A 253 13.11 26.50 9.57
C GLU A 253 11.89 25.90 10.25
N MET A 254 11.93 24.61 10.53
CA MET A 254 10.94 23.91 11.36
C MET A 254 11.58 23.53 12.68
N THR A 255 10.82 23.63 13.77
CA THR A 255 11.29 23.30 15.11
C THR A 255 10.42 22.19 15.69
N ALA A 256 11.04 21.09 16.10
CA ALA A 256 10.38 19.99 16.80
C ALA A 256 9.96 20.39 18.21
N PRO A 257 9.02 19.68 18.84
CA PRO A 257 8.69 19.88 20.26
C PRO A 257 9.89 19.70 21.20
N SER A 258 10.90 18.93 20.79
CA SER A 258 12.19 18.77 21.50
C SER A 258 13.09 19.98 21.45
N GLY A 259 12.79 20.98 20.61
CA GLY A 259 13.65 22.11 20.30
C GLY A 259 14.65 21.91 19.17
N GLU A 260 14.73 20.70 18.62
CA GLU A 260 15.53 20.39 17.43
C GLU A 260 15.04 21.19 16.22
N LYS A 261 15.95 21.62 15.35
CA LYS A 261 15.64 22.44 14.20
C LYS A 261 16.15 21.80 12.93
N ILE A 262 15.32 21.83 11.87
CA ILE A 262 15.72 21.46 10.52
C ILE A 262 15.38 22.58 9.54
N GLN A 263 16.23 22.75 8.52
CA GLN A 263 15.93 23.61 7.40
C GLN A 263 15.29 22.77 6.28
N VAL A 264 14.14 23.22 5.81
CA VAL A 264 13.40 22.56 4.75
C VAL A 264 13.04 23.56 3.66
N ARG A 265 12.75 23.05 2.48
CA ARG A 265 12.28 23.78 1.32
C ARG A 265 10.75 23.79 1.34
N ARG A 266 10.16 24.96 1.32
CA ARG A 266 8.72 25.16 1.16
C ARG A 266 8.44 25.52 -0.27
N VAL A 267 7.87 24.56 -1.04
CA VAL A 267 7.53 24.70 -2.44
C VAL A 267 6.04 25.04 -2.57
N VAL A 268 5.72 26.10 -3.28
CA VAL A 268 4.34 26.53 -3.51
C VAL A 268 4.04 26.46 -5.00
N VAL A 269 3.06 25.65 -5.36
CA VAL A 269 2.53 25.56 -6.72
C VAL A 269 1.24 26.36 -6.79
N LYS A 270 1.27 27.51 -7.46
CA LYS A 270 0.06 28.29 -7.76
C LYS A 270 -0.58 27.71 -9.01
N LEU A 271 -1.68 27.00 -8.84
CA LEU A 271 -2.32 26.27 -9.91
C LEU A 271 -3.02 27.21 -10.92
N LYS A 272 -2.91 26.90 -12.22
CA LYS A 272 -3.69 27.58 -13.27
C LYS A 272 -5.18 27.26 -13.21
N LYS A 273 -5.53 26.07 -12.74
CA LYS A 273 -6.90 25.62 -12.50
C LYS A 273 -6.98 25.06 -11.09
N PRO A 274 -8.02 25.39 -10.32
CA PRO A 274 -8.21 24.81 -8.98
C PRO A 274 -8.24 23.29 -9.02
N THR A 275 -7.85 22.66 -7.91
CA THR A 275 -8.06 21.22 -7.70
C THR A 275 -9.57 20.91 -7.65
N ARG A 276 -9.91 19.62 -7.70
CA ARG A 276 -11.32 19.17 -7.52
C ARG A 276 -11.94 19.67 -6.20
N ASN A 277 -11.11 19.88 -5.17
CA ASN A 277 -11.53 20.38 -3.86
C ASN A 277 -11.50 21.93 -3.78
N GLY A 278 -11.26 22.64 -4.88
CA GLY A 278 -11.21 24.09 -4.93
C GLY A 278 -9.88 24.73 -4.51
N ASP A 279 -8.85 23.96 -4.20
CA ASP A 279 -7.55 24.52 -3.83
C ASP A 279 -6.89 25.19 -5.04
N THR A 280 -6.49 26.44 -4.90
CA THR A 280 -5.74 27.21 -5.91
C THR A 280 -4.23 27.12 -5.74
N PHE A 281 -3.78 26.57 -4.60
CA PHE A 281 -2.39 26.38 -4.27
C PHE A 281 -2.16 24.98 -3.71
N VAL A 282 -1.03 24.37 -4.07
CA VAL A 282 -0.49 23.20 -3.39
C VAL A 282 0.82 23.62 -2.74
N VAL A 283 0.92 23.45 -1.43
CA VAL A 283 2.12 23.78 -0.68
C VAL A 283 2.77 22.51 -0.18
N LEU A 284 4.04 22.33 -0.50
CA LEU A 284 4.84 21.15 -0.14
C LEU A 284 5.98 21.56 0.79
N LEU A 285 6.31 20.68 1.72
CA LEU A 285 7.53 20.77 2.54
C LEU A 285 8.41 19.58 2.19
N THR A 286 9.71 19.83 2.07
CA THR A 286 10.69 18.78 1.77
C THR A 286 12.07 19.15 2.33
N ASP A 287 12.81 18.13 2.77
CA ASP A 287 14.21 18.22 3.16
C ASP A 287 15.17 17.73 2.06
N LEU A 288 14.65 17.47 0.85
CA LEU A 288 15.51 17.16 -0.31
C LEU A 288 16.55 18.25 -0.58
N PRO A 289 17.77 17.88 -0.98
CA PRO A 289 18.84 18.81 -1.32
C PRO A 289 18.44 19.85 -2.37
N LYS A 290 19.15 20.99 -2.38
CA LYS A 290 18.88 22.10 -3.31
C LYS A 290 19.08 21.75 -4.77
N GLU A 291 19.93 20.77 -5.04
CA GLU A 291 20.25 20.26 -6.37
C GLU A 291 19.04 19.60 -7.05
N ILE A 292 18.04 19.19 -6.27
CA ILE A 292 16.79 18.64 -6.80
C ILE A 292 15.89 19.81 -7.23
N ASP A 293 15.58 19.85 -8.53
CA ASP A 293 14.74 20.90 -9.12
C ASP A 293 13.34 20.93 -8.46
N THR A 294 12.84 22.14 -8.22
CA THR A 294 11.52 22.41 -7.64
C THR A 294 10.39 21.79 -8.48
N LEU A 295 10.55 21.74 -9.80
CA LEU A 295 9.59 21.07 -10.69
C LEU A 295 9.52 19.57 -10.42
N ILE A 296 10.67 18.92 -10.21
CA ILE A 296 10.72 17.48 -9.88
C ILE A 296 9.99 17.21 -8.57
N ILE A 297 10.16 18.08 -7.54
CA ILE A 297 9.44 17.95 -6.27
C ILE A 297 7.92 18.00 -6.48
N ALA A 298 7.45 18.96 -7.29
CA ALA A 298 6.03 19.05 -7.61
C ALA A 298 5.50 17.82 -8.37
N GLU A 299 6.31 17.27 -9.29
CA GLU A 299 5.97 16.05 -10.03
C GLU A 299 5.99 14.80 -9.16
N LEU A 300 6.92 14.67 -8.23
CA LEU A 300 6.95 13.59 -7.23
C LEU A 300 5.64 13.58 -6.43
N TYR A 301 5.21 14.74 -5.94
CA TYR A 301 3.95 14.82 -5.21
C TYR A 301 2.74 14.48 -6.10
N ARG A 302 2.72 14.90 -7.35
CA ARG A 302 1.67 14.53 -8.30
C ARG A 302 1.60 13.02 -8.53
N ASN A 303 2.75 12.36 -8.59
CA ASN A 303 2.83 10.90 -8.75
C ASN A 303 2.26 10.12 -7.55
N ARG A 304 2.05 10.74 -6.40
CA ARG A 304 1.41 10.10 -5.24
C ARG A 304 0.03 9.51 -5.59
N TRP A 305 -0.68 10.08 -6.55
CA TRP A 305 -1.96 9.54 -7.03
C TRP A 305 -1.90 8.08 -7.51
N ARG A 306 -0.72 7.54 -7.75
CA ARG A 306 -0.56 6.12 -8.10
C ARG A 306 -1.03 5.19 -6.98
N ILE A 307 -0.87 5.56 -5.71
CA ILE A 307 -1.39 4.75 -4.60
C ILE A 307 -2.92 4.81 -4.55
N GLU A 308 -3.54 5.97 -4.81
CA GLU A 308 -4.99 6.09 -4.90
C GLU A 308 -5.55 5.25 -6.07
N THR A 309 -4.85 5.23 -7.20
CA THR A 309 -5.17 4.34 -8.32
C THR A 309 -5.05 2.86 -7.93
N ALA A 310 -4.04 2.49 -7.12
CA ALA A 310 -3.92 1.13 -6.61
C ALA A 310 -5.09 0.75 -5.69
N PHE A 311 -5.54 1.64 -4.81
CA PHE A 311 -6.77 1.42 -4.01
C PHE A 311 -8.01 1.24 -4.89
N GLN A 312 -8.20 2.06 -5.93
CA GLN A 312 -9.31 1.92 -6.88
C GLN A 312 -9.27 0.57 -7.61
N LYS A 313 -8.07 0.08 -7.97
CA LYS A 313 -7.89 -1.25 -8.56
C LYS A 313 -8.27 -2.36 -7.59
N LEU A 314 -7.88 -2.26 -6.33
CA LEU A 314 -8.27 -3.22 -5.29
C LEU A 314 -9.79 -3.28 -5.13
N GLU A 315 -10.47 -2.14 -5.09
CA GLU A 315 -11.92 -2.06 -4.94
C GLU A 315 -12.65 -2.61 -6.19
N SER A 316 -12.23 -2.16 -7.37
CA SER A 316 -12.92 -2.54 -8.63
C SER A 316 -12.66 -3.98 -9.04
N ARG A 317 -11.42 -4.49 -8.89
CA ARG A 317 -10.97 -5.80 -9.39
C ARG A 317 -11.05 -6.90 -8.36
N LEU A 318 -10.68 -6.58 -7.13
CA LEU A 318 -10.68 -7.49 -6.01
C LEU A 318 -11.84 -7.14 -5.07
N ASN A 319 -12.18 -8.06 -4.19
CA ASN A 319 -13.11 -7.81 -3.11
C ASN A 319 -12.31 -7.40 -1.86
N SER A 320 -11.69 -6.22 -1.90
CA SER A 320 -10.83 -5.72 -0.82
C SER A 320 -11.63 -5.37 0.43
N GLU A 321 -12.93 -5.08 0.29
CA GLU A 321 -13.84 -4.77 1.38
C GLU A 321 -14.92 -5.84 1.46
N LEU A 322 -14.75 -6.79 2.37
CA LEU A 322 -15.65 -7.93 2.52
C LEU A 322 -16.89 -7.56 3.34
N ASN A 323 -17.91 -7.02 2.69
CA ASN A 323 -19.16 -6.62 3.31
C ASN A 323 -19.95 -7.78 3.97
N THR A 324 -19.60 -9.03 3.68
CA THR A 324 -20.18 -10.23 4.30
C THR A 324 -19.51 -10.64 5.62
N LEU A 325 -18.37 -10.00 5.99
CA LEU A 325 -17.66 -10.28 7.24
C LEU A 325 -17.96 -9.20 8.29
N GLY A 326 -18.53 -9.62 9.44
CA GLY A 326 -18.82 -8.75 10.57
C GLY A 326 -17.69 -8.64 11.60
N TYR A 327 -16.57 -9.32 11.38
CA TYR A 327 -15.44 -9.35 12.30
C TYR A 327 -14.31 -8.46 11.79
N PRO A 328 -13.90 -7.42 12.56
CA PRO A 328 -12.88 -6.46 12.12
C PRO A 328 -11.59 -7.12 11.63
N ARG A 329 -11.04 -8.06 12.41
CA ARG A 329 -9.79 -8.76 12.06
C ARG A 329 -9.91 -9.57 10.77
N ALA A 330 -11.03 -10.24 10.57
CA ALA A 330 -11.27 -10.99 9.35
C ALA A 330 -11.40 -10.09 8.12
N ALA A 331 -12.05 -8.93 8.25
CA ALA A 331 -12.17 -7.94 7.19
C ALA A 331 -10.80 -7.31 6.85
N LEU A 332 -10.01 -6.93 7.85
CA LEU A 332 -8.65 -6.42 7.68
C LEU A 332 -7.72 -7.47 7.08
N PHE A 333 -7.87 -8.74 7.44
CA PHE A 333 -7.13 -9.83 6.80
C PHE A 333 -7.51 -9.96 5.32
N GLY A 334 -8.79 -9.87 4.98
CA GLY A 334 -9.25 -9.83 3.59
C GLY A 334 -8.61 -8.68 2.81
N PHE A 335 -8.54 -7.49 3.40
CA PHE A 335 -7.86 -6.34 2.83
C PHE A 335 -6.35 -6.60 2.61
N CYS A 336 -5.66 -7.18 3.59
CA CYS A 336 -4.26 -7.58 3.45
C CYS A 336 -4.07 -8.60 2.32
N LEU A 337 -4.98 -9.59 2.20
CA LEU A 337 -4.94 -10.56 1.11
C LEU A 337 -5.22 -9.95 -0.26
N ALA A 338 -6.02 -8.89 -0.34
CA ALA A 338 -6.18 -8.15 -1.58
C ALA A 338 -4.85 -7.50 -2.02
N TRP A 339 -4.07 -6.96 -1.08
CA TRP A 339 -2.71 -6.48 -1.37
C TRP A 339 -1.74 -7.60 -1.73
N VAL A 340 -1.84 -8.77 -1.10
CA VAL A 340 -1.08 -9.96 -1.51
C VAL A 340 -1.37 -10.32 -2.96
N ALA A 341 -2.63 -10.41 -3.35
CA ALA A 341 -3.03 -10.70 -4.72
C ALA A 341 -2.56 -9.60 -5.70
N PHE A 342 -2.66 -8.32 -5.29
CA PHE A 342 -2.16 -7.19 -6.06
C PHE A 342 -0.64 -7.28 -6.30
N ASN A 343 0.14 -7.61 -5.26
CA ASN A 343 1.59 -7.76 -5.37
C ASN A 343 1.98 -8.90 -6.30
N ILE A 344 1.25 -10.03 -6.26
CA ILE A 344 1.47 -11.15 -7.20
C ILE A 344 1.16 -10.72 -8.63
N TYR A 345 0.07 -9.96 -8.84
CA TYR A 345 -0.25 -9.41 -10.15
C TYR A 345 0.83 -8.43 -10.65
N ALA A 346 1.43 -7.64 -9.76
CA ALA A 346 2.52 -6.72 -10.12
C ALA A 346 3.75 -7.44 -10.68
N ILE A 347 4.04 -8.69 -10.27
CA ILE A 347 5.11 -9.50 -10.84
C ILE A 347 4.80 -9.83 -12.31
N VAL A 348 3.54 -10.14 -12.61
CA VAL A 348 3.10 -10.40 -14.00
C VAL A 348 3.32 -9.16 -14.86
N MET A 349 2.90 -7.99 -14.36
CA MET A 349 3.10 -6.72 -15.06
C MET A 349 4.59 -6.39 -15.25
N ALA A 350 5.42 -6.73 -14.26
CA ALA A 350 6.88 -6.57 -14.36
C ALA A 350 7.48 -7.49 -15.43
N ALA A 351 7.03 -8.73 -15.53
CA ALA A 351 7.47 -9.66 -16.58
C ALA A 351 7.09 -9.16 -17.99
N LEU A 352 5.87 -8.61 -18.13
CA LEU A 352 5.45 -7.99 -19.40
C LEU A 352 6.32 -6.78 -19.75
N ARG A 353 6.63 -5.91 -18.79
CA ARG A 353 7.56 -4.77 -19.01
C ARG A 353 8.96 -5.23 -19.42
N ALA A 354 9.48 -6.25 -18.74
CA ALA A 354 10.81 -6.80 -19.05
C ALA A 354 10.89 -7.38 -20.49
N THR A 355 9.80 -8.00 -20.93
CA THR A 355 9.71 -8.62 -22.28
C THR A 355 9.47 -7.58 -23.38
N HIS A 356 8.65 -6.55 -23.10
CA HIS A 356 8.20 -5.55 -24.07
C HIS A 356 8.71 -4.14 -23.74
N ARG A 357 10.03 -3.99 -23.56
CA ARG A 357 10.70 -2.77 -23.08
C ARG A 357 10.35 -1.48 -23.82
N ASN A 358 9.95 -1.58 -25.09
CA ASN A 358 9.65 -0.41 -25.94
C ASN A 358 8.15 -0.05 -25.98
N GLN A 359 7.30 -0.70 -25.20
CA GLN A 359 5.87 -0.45 -25.17
C GLN A 359 5.44 0.13 -23.83
N ALA A 360 4.47 1.03 -23.85
CA ALA A 360 3.84 1.58 -22.64
C ALA A 360 2.90 0.56 -21.99
N ILE A 361 3.47 -0.53 -21.47
CA ILE A 361 2.71 -1.68 -20.94
C ILE A 361 1.65 -1.27 -19.92
N ASN A 362 1.98 -0.29 -19.04
CA ASN A 362 1.04 0.18 -18.04
C ASN A 362 -0.19 0.89 -18.63
N GLU A 363 -0.14 1.32 -19.89
CA GLU A 363 -1.21 2.03 -20.61
C GLU A 363 -1.94 1.12 -21.62
N THR A 364 -1.25 0.09 -22.14
CA THR A 364 -1.74 -0.73 -23.24
C THR A 364 -2.30 -2.07 -22.80
N VAL A 365 -1.86 -2.60 -21.66
CA VAL A 365 -2.39 -3.87 -21.15
C VAL A 365 -3.74 -3.62 -20.52
N SER A 366 -4.78 -4.23 -21.11
CA SER A 366 -6.09 -4.30 -20.47
C SER A 366 -5.97 -5.14 -19.20
N GLU A 367 -6.37 -4.56 -18.11
CA GLU A 367 -6.41 -5.25 -16.82
C GLU A 367 -7.77 -5.97 -16.61
N TYR A 368 -8.55 -6.18 -17.69
CA TYR A 368 -9.81 -6.94 -17.69
C TYR A 368 -9.56 -8.41 -17.91
#